data_fbd2ac94a15d53dfa3fcd993526c6aaf
#
_entry.id   fbd2ac94a15d53dfa3fcd993526c6aaf
#
_cell.length_a   1.000
_cell.length_b   1.000
_cell.length_c   1.000
_cell.angle_alpha   90.00
_cell.angle_beta   90.00
_cell.angle_gamma   90.00
#
_symmetry.space_group_name_H-M   'P 1'
#
loop_
_entity.id
_entity.type
_entity.pdbx_description
1 polymer ?
#
loop_
_entity_poly.entity_id
_entity_poly.type
_entity_poly.pdbx_seq_one_letter_code
_entity_poly.pdbx_strand_id
1 'polypeptide(L)'
;MRNLLAFDLGASNGRAILGQFDGETITMRELHRFENNYIEMNGVFYWDLPYLYNQLKQGLLAFKNANVGTLDCIGIDTWGVDYGLLDQNGQLLSNPRSYRYAVDADMEEAWKIVDFKTLFARTGIATMNFNTVYQLYRRKRQHDPALDAAQTLLMLPDLLGFFLTGEAKTEYTNATTSMLYNPTEKDWDWQTIDALGLPRKIFTKLDRAGALRGTLRPELAAELGINQAHFAAVGTHDTASAVAAIPGTGSFAFCSSGTWSLFGVETDEPILTDRVRDANFSNEGTIQGGFRPLKNIMGLWLIQECRRDWQKAGQNLSWNDIVEEAKKAEPFRSIIDPDYGEFFAGGRMVEKIQALCRETNQPVPETVGQIARCIYESLALKYRWALERLEEIKGQRIDTLNIVGGGCQNKLLNQFVADSIDRPVITGPIEGAAIGNLLAQAMALGDITTMDELRTVVRRSEAVSTYEPHHTPEWEAAYQKLLSFSK
;
A
#
# COMPACT_ATOMS: atom_id res chain seq x y z
N MET A 1 -8.70 -10.40 27.64
CA MET A 1 -8.44 -10.79 26.23
C MET A 1 -9.42 -10.05 25.35
N ARG A 2 -8.93 -9.35 24.31
CA ARG A 2 -9.76 -8.66 23.33
C ARG A 2 -9.93 -9.52 22.09
N ASN A 3 -11.10 -9.52 21.51
CA ASN A 3 -11.35 -10.06 20.17
C ASN A 3 -11.50 -8.89 19.19
N LEU A 4 -10.56 -8.74 18.31
CA LEU A 4 -10.46 -7.67 17.32
C LEU A 4 -10.63 -8.27 15.92
N LEU A 5 -11.33 -7.57 15.02
CA LEU A 5 -11.52 -8.06 13.65
C LEU A 5 -10.97 -7.04 12.67
N ALA A 6 -9.93 -7.43 11.95
CA ALA A 6 -9.39 -6.64 10.84
C ALA A 6 -9.98 -7.10 9.51
N PHE A 7 -10.45 -6.15 8.71
CA PHE A 7 -10.70 -6.34 7.30
C PHE A 7 -9.54 -5.69 6.54
N ASP A 8 -8.68 -6.53 5.97
CA ASP A 8 -7.52 -6.14 5.16
C ASP A 8 -7.87 -6.42 3.69
N LEU A 9 -8.15 -5.36 2.94
CA LEU A 9 -8.61 -5.42 1.56
C LEU A 9 -7.52 -4.92 0.62
N GLY A 10 -6.85 -5.84 -0.06
CA GLY A 10 -5.95 -5.50 -1.16
C GLY A 10 -6.68 -5.39 -2.50
N ALA A 11 -6.01 -4.86 -3.51
CA ALA A 11 -6.55 -4.70 -4.86
C ALA A 11 -6.81 -6.02 -5.62
N SER A 12 -6.43 -7.18 -5.06
CA SER A 12 -6.61 -8.50 -5.68
C SER A 12 -7.35 -9.50 -4.80
N ASN A 13 -7.34 -9.29 -3.50
CA ASN A 13 -8.04 -10.14 -2.53
C ASN A 13 -8.32 -9.35 -1.25
N GLY A 14 -9.28 -9.82 -0.46
CA GLY A 14 -9.57 -9.28 0.86
C GLY A 14 -9.71 -10.40 1.88
N ARG A 15 -9.52 -10.05 3.15
CA ARG A 15 -9.54 -10.99 4.26
C ARG A 15 -10.24 -10.40 5.48
N ALA A 16 -10.86 -11.27 6.27
CA ALA A 16 -11.26 -10.96 7.64
C ALA A 16 -10.37 -11.77 8.59
N ILE A 17 -9.65 -11.09 9.44
CA ILE A 17 -8.65 -11.69 10.34
C ILE A 17 -9.03 -11.36 11.78
N LEU A 18 -9.27 -12.43 12.57
CA LEU A 18 -9.46 -12.34 14.01
C LEU A 18 -8.11 -12.17 14.69
N GLY A 19 -7.96 -11.10 15.47
CA GLY A 19 -6.88 -10.90 16.42
C GLY A 19 -7.37 -11.13 17.85
N GLN A 20 -6.68 -12.01 18.60
CA GLN A 20 -6.93 -12.17 20.02
C GLN A 20 -5.74 -11.60 20.79
N PHE A 21 -6.00 -10.48 21.46
CA PHE A 21 -4.98 -9.69 22.18
C PHE A 21 -5.16 -9.85 23.68
N ASP A 22 -4.09 -10.26 24.36
CA ASP A 22 -4.08 -10.50 25.82
C ASP A 22 -3.49 -9.35 26.65
N GLY A 23 -3.05 -8.28 26.00
CA GLY A 23 -2.34 -7.15 26.59
C GLY A 23 -0.82 -7.18 26.38
N GLU A 24 -0.25 -8.32 26.03
CA GLU A 24 1.19 -8.50 25.78
C GLU A 24 1.51 -9.09 24.41
N THR A 25 0.66 -9.97 23.93
CA THR A 25 0.79 -10.67 22.64
C THR A 25 -0.52 -10.70 21.89
N ILE A 26 -0.43 -10.85 20.59
CA ILE A 26 -1.58 -11.05 19.71
C ILE A 26 -1.44 -12.32 18.89
N THR A 27 -2.49 -13.12 18.84
CA THR A 27 -2.58 -14.26 17.92
C THR A 27 -3.57 -13.93 16.82
N MET A 28 -3.27 -14.34 15.59
CA MET A 28 -4.09 -14.04 14.43
C MET A 28 -4.64 -15.32 13.80
N ARG A 29 -5.88 -15.24 13.33
CA ARG A 29 -6.54 -16.33 12.57
C ARG A 29 -7.36 -15.75 11.44
N GLU A 30 -7.07 -16.13 10.21
CA GLU A 30 -7.92 -15.81 9.06
C GLU A 30 -9.26 -16.54 9.18
N LEU A 31 -10.35 -15.79 9.13
CA LEU A 31 -11.71 -16.32 9.23
C LEU A 31 -12.41 -16.38 7.88
N HIS A 32 -12.08 -15.44 6.99
CA HIS A 32 -12.69 -15.33 5.67
C HIS A 32 -11.70 -14.73 4.68
N ARG A 33 -11.72 -15.25 3.45
CA ARG A 33 -10.93 -14.75 2.33
C ARG A 33 -11.80 -14.68 1.09
N PHE A 34 -11.61 -13.65 0.28
CA PHE A 34 -12.34 -13.46 -0.97
C PHE A 34 -11.45 -12.82 -2.03
N GLU A 35 -11.79 -13.04 -3.27
CA GLU A 35 -11.15 -12.35 -4.40
C GLU A 35 -11.71 -10.93 -4.52
N ASN A 36 -10.84 -10.00 -4.92
CA ASN A 36 -11.22 -8.63 -5.22
C ASN A 36 -10.70 -8.28 -6.61
N ASN A 37 -11.63 -7.99 -7.52
CA ASN A 37 -11.32 -7.63 -8.89
C ASN A 37 -12.17 -6.43 -9.30
N TYR A 38 -11.59 -5.54 -10.09
CA TYR A 38 -12.39 -4.51 -10.74
C TYR A 38 -13.22 -5.12 -11.86
N ILE A 39 -14.36 -4.48 -12.15
CA ILE A 39 -15.27 -4.86 -13.23
C ILE A 39 -15.20 -3.78 -14.30
N GLU A 40 -14.93 -4.18 -15.54
CA GLU A 40 -15.01 -3.28 -16.70
C GLU A 40 -16.43 -3.23 -17.22
N MET A 41 -16.98 -2.01 -17.30
CA MET A 41 -18.28 -1.75 -17.93
C MET A 41 -18.15 -0.54 -18.84
N ASN A 42 -18.38 -0.73 -20.13
CA ASN A 42 -18.33 0.33 -21.14
C ASN A 42 -17.01 1.16 -21.10
N GLY A 43 -15.89 0.46 -20.96
CA GLY A 43 -14.54 1.06 -20.89
C GLY A 43 -14.21 1.78 -19.58
N VAL A 44 -15.05 1.70 -18.57
CA VAL A 44 -14.80 2.23 -17.22
C VAL A 44 -14.60 1.08 -16.24
N PHE A 45 -13.61 1.20 -15.39
CA PHE A 45 -13.28 0.20 -14.37
C PHE A 45 -13.87 0.60 -13.02
N TYR A 46 -14.62 -0.32 -12.41
CA TYR A 46 -15.32 -0.12 -11.14
C TYR A 46 -14.94 -1.17 -10.12
N TRP A 47 -14.89 -0.77 -8.87
CA TRP A 47 -14.94 -1.70 -7.74
C TRP A 47 -16.40 -2.06 -7.46
N ASP A 48 -16.69 -3.34 -7.26
CA ASP A 48 -18.03 -3.80 -6.86
C ASP A 48 -18.25 -3.58 -5.37
N LEU A 49 -18.65 -2.35 -5.00
CA LEU A 49 -18.85 -2.00 -3.60
C LEU A 49 -19.93 -2.84 -2.91
N PRO A 50 -21.09 -3.15 -3.52
CA PRO A 50 -22.05 -4.08 -2.94
C PRO A 50 -21.46 -5.45 -2.63
N TYR A 51 -20.64 -5.99 -3.52
CA TYR A 51 -19.92 -7.24 -3.28
C TYR A 51 -18.96 -7.11 -2.09
N LEU A 52 -18.11 -6.08 -2.07
CA LEU A 52 -17.18 -5.86 -0.96
C LEU A 52 -17.90 -5.74 0.39
N TYR A 53 -18.99 -4.96 0.43
CA TYR A 53 -19.81 -4.83 1.63
C TYR A 53 -20.41 -6.18 2.07
N ASN A 54 -20.88 -7.01 1.13
CA ASN A 54 -21.35 -8.35 1.45
C ASN A 54 -20.22 -9.23 1.99
N GLN A 55 -18.98 -9.11 1.49
CA GLN A 55 -17.83 -9.85 2.02
C GLN A 55 -17.49 -9.43 3.46
N LEU A 56 -17.67 -8.15 3.83
CA LEU A 56 -17.54 -7.73 5.23
C LEU A 56 -18.60 -8.43 6.11
N LYS A 57 -19.85 -8.53 5.65
CA LYS A 57 -20.90 -9.27 6.36
C LYS A 57 -20.56 -10.77 6.53
N GLN A 58 -19.99 -11.39 5.49
CA GLN A 58 -19.52 -12.79 5.58
C GLN A 58 -18.38 -12.93 6.60
N GLY A 59 -17.44 -11.97 6.66
CA GLY A 59 -16.38 -11.94 7.67
C GLY A 59 -16.93 -11.81 9.10
N LEU A 60 -17.95 -10.97 9.32
CA LEU A 60 -18.64 -10.84 10.60
C LEU A 60 -19.40 -12.12 10.99
N LEU A 61 -20.05 -12.77 10.04
CA LEU A 61 -20.69 -14.08 10.25
C LEU A 61 -19.65 -15.17 10.57
N ALA A 62 -18.50 -15.16 9.90
CA ALA A 62 -17.42 -16.09 10.20
C ALA A 62 -16.87 -15.87 11.63
N PHE A 63 -16.79 -14.61 12.09
CA PHE A 63 -16.47 -14.30 13.49
C PHE A 63 -17.51 -14.92 14.45
N LYS A 64 -18.80 -14.69 14.21
CA LYS A 64 -19.87 -15.29 15.01
C LYS A 64 -19.71 -16.81 15.12
N ASN A 65 -19.48 -17.46 13.98
CA ASN A 65 -19.37 -18.94 13.89
C ASN A 65 -18.08 -19.47 14.55
N ALA A 66 -17.09 -18.62 14.77
CA ALA A 66 -15.87 -18.98 15.49
C ALA A 66 -16.08 -19.19 16.99
N ASN A 67 -17.21 -18.73 17.55
CA ASN A 67 -17.62 -18.90 18.94
C ASN A 67 -16.56 -18.50 19.98
N VAL A 68 -15.87 -17.38 19.74
CA VAL A 68 -14.78 -16.88 20.61
C VAL A 68 -15.25 -15.83 21.64
N GLY A 69 -16.53 -15.55 21.70
CA GLY A 69 -17.12 -14.54 22.59
C GLY A 69 -17.54 -13.26 21.87
N THR A 70 -17.55 -12.14 22.59
CA THR A 70 -17.94 -10.83 22.04
C THR A 70 -16.84 -10.26 21.15
N LEU A 71 -17.24 -9.52 20.11
CA LEU A 71 -16.36 -8.74 19.26
C LEU A 71 -16.13 -7.38 19.91
N ASP A 72 -14.90 -7.03 20.25
CA ASP A 72 -14.60 -5.75 20.91
C ASP A 72 -14.51 -4.61 19.90
N CYS A 73 -13.80 -4.81 18.79
CA CYS A 73 -13.59 -3.77 17.79
C CYS A 73 -13.44 -4.32 16.36
N ILE A 74 -13.71 -3.46 15.38
CA ILE A 74 -13.56 -3.68 13.95
C ILE A 74 -12.71 -2.57 13.37
N GLY A 75 -11.79 -2.91 12.46
CA GLY A 75 -11.02 -1.97 11.65
C GLY A 75 -10.98 -2.40 10.20
N ILE A 76 -10.94 -1.42 9.29
CA ILE A 76 -10.85 -1.67 7.84
C ILE A 76 -9.66 -0.90 7.29
N ASP A 77 -8.77 -1.58 6.57
CA ASP A 77 -7.77 -0.95 5.71
C ASP A 77 -7.93 -1.42 4.26
N THR A 78 -7.53 -0.58 3.33
CA THR A 78 -7.53 -0.84 1.90
C THR A 78 -6.32 -0.18 1.24
N TRP A 79 -6.21 -0.34 -0.08
CA TRP A 79 -5.31 0.49 -0.88
C TRP A 79 -5.74 1.97 -0.83
N GLY A 80 -4.84 2.87 -1.21
CA GLY A 80 -5.09 4.31 -1.28
C GLY A 80 -5.86 4.78 -2.52
N VAL A 81 -6.03 6.07 -2.64
CA VAL A 81 -6.48 6.89 -3.77
C VAL A 81 -7.92 6.72 -4.24
N ASP A 82 -8.58 5.60 -4.00
CA ASP A 82 -9.95 5.34 -4.46
C ASP A 82 -11.00 5.78 -3.44
N TYR A 83 -12.12 6.23 -3.93
CA TYR A 83 -13.20 6.85 -3.14
C TYR A 83 -14.58 6.57 -3.71
N GLY A 84 -15.59 6.75 -2.88
CA GLY A 84 -16.98 6.78 -3.33
C GLY A 84 -17.67 8.10 -3.00
N LEU A 85 -18.79 8.32 -3.68
CA LEU A 85 -19.62 9.52 -3.56
C LEU A 85 -20.99 9.16 -3.04
N LEU A 86 -21.46 9.90 -2.03
CA LEU A 86 -22.76 9.73 -1.43
C LEU A 86 -23.62 10.97 -1.67
N ASP A 87 -24.93 10.76 -1.79
CA ASP A 87 -25.92 11.81 -1.85
C ASP A 87 -26.26 12.37 -0.46
N GLN A 88 -27.21 13.29 -0.39
CA GLN A 88 -27.69 13.91 0.85
C GLN A 88 -28.32 12.93 1.85
N ASN A 89 -28.73 11.75 1.41
CA ASN A 89 -29.33 10.71 2.23
C ASN A 89 -28.32 9.63 2.63
N GLY A 90 -27.05 9.79 2.25
CA GLY A 90 -26.00 8.78 2.45
C GLY A 90 -26.11 7.58 1.52
N GLN A 91 -26.82 7.73 0.39
CA GLN A 91 -26.93 6.68 -0.62
C GLN A 91 -25.77 6.77 -1.62
N LEU A 92 -25.25 5.61 -2.01
CA LEU A 92 -24.17 5.51 -2.99
C LEU A 92 -24.65 5.99 -4.37
N LEU A 93 -24.00 6.99 -4.95
CA LEU A 93 -24.35 7.55 -6.26
C LEU A 93 -23.87 6.69 -7.42
N SER A 94 -22.74 6.01 -7.26
CA SER A 94 -22.21 5.05 -8.23
C SER A 94 -21.18 4.17 -7.56
N ASN A 95 -20.91 2.98 -8.11
CA ASN A 95 -19.76 2.21 -7.70
C ASN A 95 -18.47 3.05 -7.80
N PRO A 96 -17.52 2.95 -6.83
CA PRO A 96 -16.22 3.60 -6.91
C PRO A 96 -15.49 3.21 -8.21
N ARG A 97 -14.89 4.19 -8.89
CA ARG A 97 -14.02 3.91 -10.02
C ARG A 97 -12.69 3.37 -9.51
N SER A 98 -12.15 2.40 -10.23
CA SER A 98 -10.82 1.86 -9.89
C SER A 98 -9.73 2.81 -10.39
N TYR A 99 -8.68 2.99 -9.59
CA TYR A 99 -7.48 3.73 -9.96
C TYR A 99 -6.85 3.25 -11.29
N ARG A 100 -7.10 1.99 -11.67
CA ARG A 100 -6.62 1.42 -12.95
C ARG A 100 -7.29 2.03 -14.18
N TYR A 101 -8.33 2.85 -13.99
CA TYR A 101 -8.98 3.63 -15.03
C TYR A 101 -8.27 4.96 -15.31
N ALA A 102 -7.13 5.24 -14.67
CA ALA A 102 -6.37 6.47 -14.83
C ALA A 102 -5.77 6.60 -16.24
N VAL A 103 -5.64 7.84 -16.71
CA VAL A 103 -4.94 8.20 -17.95
C VAL A 103 -4.09 9.44 -17.76
N ASP A 104 -2.92 9.50 -18.40
CA ASP A 104 -1.97 10.61 -18.26
C ASP A 104 -2.57 11.96 -18.66
N ALA A 105 -3.43 11.98 -19.68
CA ALA A 105 -4.08 13.19 -20.16
C ALA A 105 -4.89 13.94 -19.07
N ASP A 106 -5.46 13.24 -18.09
CA ASP A 106 -6.20 13.90 -17.00
C ASP A 106 -5.26 14.63 -16.04
N MET A 107 -4.10 14.05 -15.78
CA MET A 107 -3.00 14.65 -15.01
C MET A 107 -2.44 15.88 -15.74
N GLU A 108 -2.12 15.75 -17.02
CA GLU A 108 -1.59 16.85 -17.84
C GLU A 108 -2.56 18.05 -17.93
N GLU A 109 -3.87 17.78 -18.04
CA GLU A 109 -4.88 18.83 -18.03
C GLU A 109 -5.01 19.51 -16.66
N ALA A 110 -4.88 18.78 -15.56
CA ALA A 110 -4.89 19.36 -14.22
C ALA A 110 -3.66 20.28 -14.02
N TRP A 111 -2.49 19.90 -14.57
CA TRP A 111 -1.26 20.71 -14.47
C TRP A 111 -1.30 22.03 -15.20
N LYS A 112 -2.21 22.19 -16.18
CA LYS A 112 -2.44 23.51 -16.83
C LYS A 112 -3.06 24.53 -15.87
N ILE A 113 -3.68 24.05 -14.76
CA ILE A 113 -4.30 24.90 -13.74
C ILE A 113 -3.44 24.99 -12.50
N VAL A 114 -2.98 23.85 -11.97
CA VAL A 114 -2.06 23.77 -10.83
C VAL A 114 -0.93 22.81 -11.22
N ASP A 115 0.26 23.36 -11.48
CA ASP A 115 1.41 22.57 -11.91
C ASP A 115 1.90 21.60 -10.82
N PHE A 116 2.62 20.57 -11.23
CA PHE A 116 3.09 19.53 -10.31
C PHE A 116 4.00 20.08 -9.20
N LYS A 117 4.85 21.08 -9.49
CA LYS A 117 5.72 21.69 -8.48
C LYS A 117 4.89 22.32 -7.37
N THR A 118 3.82 23.02 -7.73
CA THR A 118 2.89 23.63 -6.78
C THR A 118 2.11 22.56 -6.01
N LEU A 119 1.60 21.51 -6.68
CA LEU A 119 0.91 20.39 -6.02
C LEU A 119 1.82 19.71 -5.01
N PHE A 120 3.05 19.40 -5.41
CA PHE A 120 4.02 18.77 -4.51
C PHE A 120 4.37 19.67 -3.33
N ALA A 121 4.63 20.95 -3.56
CA ALA A 121 4.96 21.91 -2.49
C ALA A 121 3.84 22.01 -1.42
N ARG A 122 2.58 21.81 -1.83
CA ARG A 122 1.41 21.87 -0.94
C ARG A 122 1.09 20.55 -0.26
N THR A 123 1.30 19.42 -0.94
CA THR A 123 0.81 18.11 -0.46
C THR A 123 1.93 17.13 -0.14
N GLY A 124 3.11 17.31 -0.72
CA GLY A 124 4.25 16.40 -0.58
C GLY A 124 4.08 15.06 -1.27
N ILE A 125 3.06 14.91 -2.13
CA ILE A 125 2.75 13.61 -2.74
C ILE A 125 3.36 13.49 -4.12
N ALA A 126 4.01 12.35 -4.39
CA ALA A 126 4.53 11.99 -5.70
C ALA A 126 3.40 11.93 -6.75
N THR A 127 3.71 12.34 -7.96
CA THR A 127 2.70 12.30 -9.02
C THR A 127 2.58 10.91 -9.62
N MET A 128 1.34 10.44 -9.61
CA MET A 128 0.89 9.24 -10.33
C MET A 128 -0.44 9.60 -10.98
N ASN A 129 -0.65 9.21 -12.21
CA ASN A 129 -1.85 9.57 -12.98
C ASN A 129 -3.17 9.16 -12.30
N PHE A 130 -3.10 8.24 -11.34
CA PHE A 130 -4.23 7.73 -10.57
C PHE A 130 -4.46 8.43 -9.22
N ASN A 131 -3.69 9.46 -8.83
CA ASN A 131 -3.98 10.19 -7.59
C ASN A 131 -5.42 10.73 -7.61
N THR A 132 -6.07 10.75 -6.46
CA THR A 132 -7.49 11.14 -6.31
C THR A 132 -7.79 12.50 -6.91
N VAL A 133 -6.86 13.44 -6.81
CA VAL A 133 -6.99 14.78 -7.40
C VAL A 133 -7.28 14.73 -8.90
N TYR A 134 -6.56 13.87 -9.64
CA TYR A 134 -6.76 13.72 -11.09
C TYR A 134 -8.04 12.96 -11.43
N GLN A 135 -8.39 11.96 -10.64
CA GLN A 135 -9.66 11.24 -10.77
C GLN A 135 -10.86 12.18 -10.58
N LEU A 136 -10.83 13.04 -9.56
CA LEU A 136 -11.89 14.04 -9.30
C LEU A 136 -11.94 15.11 -10.40
N TYR A 137 -10.77 15.61 -10.83
CA TYR A 137 -10.70 16.61 -11.89
C TYR A 137 -11.22 16.05 -13.21
N ARG A 138 -10.94 14.80 -13.55
CA ARG A 138 -11.55 14.11 -14.70
C ARG A 138 -13.07 14.11 -14.62
N ARG A 139 -13.64 13.70 -13.46
CA ARG A 139 -15.11 13.71 -13.27
C ARG A 139 -15.69 15.12 -13.46
N LYS A 140 -14.99 16.14 -12.92
CA LYS A 140 -15.38 17.55 -13.07
C LYS A 140 -15.41 17.96 -14.55
N ARG A 141 -14.33 17.66 -15.30
CA ARG A 141 -14.25 17.98 -16.75
C ARG A 141 -15.33 17.26 -17.58
N GLN A 142 -15.68 16.06 -17.20
CA GLN A 142 -16.68 15.25 -17.86
C GLN A 142 -18.13 15.60 -17.47
N HIS A 143 -18.33 16.59 -16.58
CA HIS A 143 -19.64 16.92 -16.01
C HIS A 143 -20.35 15.67 -15.46
N ASP A 144 -19.62 14.85 -14.69
CA ASP A 144 -20.13 13.60 -14.13
C ASP A 144 -21.30 13.87 -13.17
N PRO A 145 -22.53 13.40 -13.48
CA PRO A 145 -23.70 13.68 -12.66
C PRO A 145 -23.55 13.20 -11.21
N ALA A 146 -22.77 12.15 -10.97
CA ALA A 146 -22.52 11.66 -9.61
C ALA A 146 -21.68 12.66 -8.81
N LEU A 147 -20.70 13.34 -9.41
CA LEU A 147 -19.96 14.40 -8.73
C LEU A 147 -20.83 15.63 -8.45
N ASP A 148 -21.69 16.00 -9.39
CA ASP A 148 -22.58 17.16 -9.26
C ASP A 148 -23.62 16.96 -8.12
N ALA A 149 -24.16 15.74 -7.99
CA ALA A 149 -25.12 15.35 -6.97
C ALA A 149 -24.47 15.08 -5.60
N ALA A 150 -23.15 14.82 -5.54
CA ALA A 150 -22.47 14.41 -4.34
C ALA A 150 -22.57 15.44 -3.20
N GLN A 151 -22.79 14.94 -1.99
CA GLN A 151 -22.72 15.70 -0.74
C GLN A 151 -21.55 15.22 0.14
N THR A 152 -21.07 14.00 -0.06
CA THR A 152 -20.00 13.40 0.74
C THR A 152 -19.09 12.58 -0.16
N LEU A 153 -17.78 12.76 0.01
CA LEU A 153 -16.73 11.91 -0.51
C LEU A 153 -16.10 11.15 0.66
N LEU A 154 -15.97 9.84 0.55
CA LEU A 154 -15.23 9.02 1.50
C LEU A 154 -14.21 8.17 0.75
N MET A 155 -12.99 8.09 1.28
CA MET A 155 -12.02 7.12 0.80
C MET A 155 -12.57 5.71 0.98
N LEU A 156 -12.13 4.76 0.20
CA LEU A 156 -12.77 3.44 0.13
C LEU A 156 -12.94 2.73 1.49
N PRO A 157 -11.95 2.70 2.39
CA PRO A 157 -12.12 2.08 3.71
C PRO A 157 -13.10 2.85 4.59
N ASP A 158 -13.10 4.17 4.50
CA ASP A 158 -14.03 5.04 5.23
C ASP A 158 -15.47 4.88 4.73
N LEU A 159 -15.64 4.69 3.42
CA LEU A 159 -16.93 4.41 2.78
C LEU A 159 -17.52 3.09 3.29
N LEU A 160 -16.71 2.03 3.33
CA LEU A 160 -17.11 0.74 3.88
C LEU A 160 -17.45 0.86 5.38
N GLY A 161 -16.63 1.59 6.14
CA GLY A 161 -16.87 1.88 7.54
C GLY A 161 -18.17 2.67 7.77
N PHE A 162 -18.47 3.64 6.90
CA PHE A 162 -19.73 4.40 6.93
C PHE A 162 -20.95 3.46 6.77
N PHE A 163 -20.91 2.52 5.88
CA PHE A 163 -22.04 1.58 5.73
C PHE A 163 -22.19 0.64 6.93
N LEU A 164 -21.11 0.36 7.67
CA LEU A 164 -21.18 -0.42 8.90
C LEU A 164 -21.70 0.40 10.10
N THR A 165 -21.37 1.70 10.18
CA THR A 165 -21.57 2.51 11.40
C THR A 165 -22.50 3.72 11.23
N GLY A 166 -22.52 4.34 10.06
CA GLY A 166 -23.17 5.62 9.81
C GLY A 166 -22.27 6.85 10.00
N GLU A 167 -21.02 6.66 10.43
CA GLU A 167 -20.08 7.76 10.66
C GLU A 167 -19.33 8.15 9.40
N ALA A 168 -19.53 9.40 8.92
CA ALA A 168 -18.91 9.94 7.72
C ALA A 168 -17.67 10.79 8.07
N LYS A 169 -16.50 10.17 8.10
CA LYS A 169 -15.20 10.82 8.34
C LYS A 169 -14.16 10.22 7.41
N THR A 170 -13.09 10.94 7.12
CA THR A 170 -11.95 10.43 6.34
C THR A 170 -10.74 10.28 7.24
N GLU A 171 -10.12 9.11 7.20
CA GLU A 171 -8.93 8.86 7.99
C GLU A 171 -7.67 9.41 7.28
N TYR A 172 -6.80 9.99 8.08
CA TYR A 172 -5.61 10.74 7.69
C TYR A 172 -4.67 9.96 6.75
N THR A 173 -4.36 8.69 7.05
CA THR A 173 -3.36 7.96 6.26
C THR A 173 -3.82 7.73 4.84
N ASN A 174 -5.12 7.50 4.63
CA ASN A 174 -5.68 7.37 3.29
C ASN A 174 -5.91 8.75 2.63
N ALA A 175 -6.34 9.76 3.40
CA ALA A 175 -6.47 11.13 2.89
C ALA A 175 -5.17 11.66 2.29
N THR A 176 -4.02 11.35 2.89
CA THR A 176 -2.71 11.80 2.37
C THR A 176 -2.41 11.23 0.98
N THR A 177 -2.90 10.04 0.63
CA THR A 177 -2.68 9.45 -0.71
C THR A 177 -3.37 10.22 -1.83
N SER A 178 -4.34 11.04 -1.49
CA SER A 178 -5.22 11.73 -2.45
C SER A 178 -4.55 12.83 -3.26
N MET A 179 -3.38 13.34 -2.83
CA MET A 179 -2.77 14.59 -3.31
C MET A 179 -3.68 15.83 -3.09
N LEU A 180 -4.53 15.77 -2.05
CA LEU A 180 -5.45 16.85 -1.65
C LEU A 180 -5.37 17.15 -0.15
N TYR A 181 -4.46 16.52 0.59
CA TYR A 181 -4.16 16.84 1.98
C TYR A 181 -2.97 17.80 2.04
N ASN A 182 -3.11 18.90 2.79
CA ASN A 182 -2.04 19.87 3.03
C ASN A 182 -1.40 19.62 4.41
N PRO A 183 -0.16 19.11 4.48
CA PRO A 183 0.50 18.78 5.74
C PRO A 183 0.83 20.02 6.61
N THR A 184 0.99 21.18 6.00
CA THR A 184 1.26 22.43 6.72
C THR A 184 0.00 22.95 7.41
N GLU A 185 -1.14 22.94 6.72
CA GLU A 185 -2.44 23.35 7.24
C GLU A 185 -3.11 22.25 8.08
N LYS A 186 -2.63 21.00 7.96
CA LYS A 186 -3.19 19.79 8.60
C LYS A 186 -4.66 19.57 8.28
N ASP A 187 -5.04 19.92 7.06
CA ASP A 187 -6.40 19.82 6.52
C ASP A 187 -6.34 19.56 5.00
N TRP A 188 -7.50 19.50 4.37
CA TRP A 188 -7.60 19.43 2.92
C TRP A 188 -6.92 20.65 2.26
N ASP A 189 -6.27 20.46 1.11
CA ASP A 189 -5.67 21.57 0.34
C ASP A 189 -6.76 22.34 -0.40
N TRP A 190 -7.42 23.24 0.35
CA TRP A 190 -8.52 24.04 -0.15
C TRP A 190 -8.14 24.92 -1.34
N GLN A 191 -6.87 25.31 -1.46
CA GLN A 191 -6.39 26.11 -2.58
C GLN A 191 -6.40 25.31 -3.87
N THR A 192 -5.94 24.06 -3.85
CA THR A 192 -5.99 23.17 -5.01
C THR A 192 -7.43 22.75 -5.34
N ILE A 193 -8.24 22.45 -4.33
CA ILE A 193 -9.66 22.10 -4.48
C ILE A 193 -10.40 23.21 -5.21
N ASP A 194 -10.22 24.48 -4.79
CA ASP A 194 -10.84 25.62 -5.43
C ASP A 194 -10.33 25.90 -6.84
N ALA A 195 -9.00 25.83 -7.02
CA ALA A 195 -8.38 26.10 -8.32
C ALA A 195 -8.88 25.11 -9.39
N LEU A 196 -9.05 23.84 -9.04
CA LEU A 196 -9.60 22.81 -9.92
C LEU A 196 -11.14 22.85 -10.01
N GLY A 197 -11.81 23.75 -9.27
CA GLY A 197 -13.26 23.87 -9.23
C GLY A 197 -13.97 22.65 -8.66
N LEU A 198 -13.32 21.94 -7.75
CA LEU A 198 -13.91 20.79 -7.05
C LEU A 198 -14.88 21.26 -5.96
N PRO A 199 -15.99 20.56 -5.71
CA PRO A 199 -17.00 21.01 -4.76
C PRO A 199 -16.51 20.80 -3.30
N ARG A 200 -16.20 21.88 -2.59
CA ARG A 200 -15.73 21.82 -1.18
C ARG A 200 -16.65 21.01 -0.27
N LYS A 201 -17.96 21.06 -0.51
CA LYS A 201 -18.98 20.42 0.34
C LYS A 201 -18.83 18.90 0.49
N ILE A 202 -18.14 18.24 -0.44
CA ILE A 202 -18.02 16.78 -0.40
C ILE A 202 -16.92 16.29 0.55
N PHE A 203 -15.95 17.13 0.88
CA PHE A 203 -14.81 16.76 1.73
C PHE A 203 -15.22 16.70 3.20
N THR A 204 -15.02 15.54 3.83
CA THR A 204 -15.40 15.30 5.21
C THR A 204 -14.31 15.75 6.18
N LYS A 205 -14.68 15.83 7.46
CA LYS A 205 -13.72 16.07 8.54
C LYS A 205 -12.71 14.91 8.63
N LEU A 206 -11.45 15.28 8.78
CA LEU A 206 -10.36 14.32 8.96
C LEU A 206 -10.28 13.86 10.43
N ASP A 207 -9.95 12.58 10.64
CA ASP A 207 -9.51 12.03 11.92
C ASP A 207 -8.27 11.13 11.74
N ARG A 208 -7.81 10.54 12.82
CA ARG A 208 -6.56 9.75 12.82
C ARG A 208 -6.79 8.35 13.36
N ALA A 209 -5.90 7.44 13.01
CA ALA A 209 -5.83 6.12 13.61
C ALA A 209 -5.83 6.21 15.15
N GLY A 210 -6.47 5.25 15.80
CA GLY A 210 -6.69 5.25 17.26
C GLY A 210 -7.94 6.01 17.70
N ALA A 211 -8.74 6.58 16.81
CA ALA A 211 -10.03 7.18 17.13
C ALA A 211 -11.16 6.15 17.01
N LEU A 212 -12.09 6.15 17.97
CA LEU A 212 -13.34 5.39 17.84
C LEU A 212 -14.33 6.14 16.94
N ARG A 213 -14.96 5.44 16.02
CA ARG A 213 -15.96 5.93 15.06
C ARG A 213 -17.31 5.23 15.26
N GLY A 214 -17.84 5.32 16.49
CA GLY A 214 -19.12 4.69 16.83
C GLY A 214 -19.04 3.17 16.98
N THR A 215 -20.17 2.53 16.73
CA THR A 215 -20.35 1.08 16.82
C THR A 215 -21.05 0.56 15.57
N LEU A 216 -20.99 -0.75 15.38
CA LEU A 216 -21.77 -1.42 14.35
C LEU A 216 -23.26 -1.05 14.47
N ARG A 217 -23.89 -0.71 13.35
CA ARG A 217 -25.33 -0.33 13.31
C ARG A 217 -26.18 -1.40 13.99
N PRO A 218 -27.16 -1.00 14.85
CA PRO A 218 -28.00 -1.94 15.58
C PRO A 218 -28.71 -2.95 14.68
N GLU A 219 -29.21 -2.48 13.53
CA GLU A 219 -29.94 -3.33 12.56
C GLU A 219 -29.03 -4.40 11.97
N LEU A 220 -27.79 -4.01 11.65
CA LEU A 220 -26.80 -4.94 11.09
C LEU A 220 -26.31 -5.93 12.16
N ALA A 221 -26.10 -5.45 13.39
CA ALA A 221 -25.74 -6.31 14.52
C ALA A 221 -26.83 -7.37 14.80
N ALA A 222 -28.09 -6.95 14.76
CA ALA A 222 -29.24 -7.85 14.93
C ALA A 222 -29.38 -8.84 13.77
N GLU A 223 -29.25 -8.38 12.52
CA GLU A 223 -29.27 -9.22 11.32
C GLU A 223 -28.21 -10.35 11.39
N LEU A 224 -26.98 -9.99 11.80
CA LEU A 224 -25.87 -10.94 11.89
C LEU A 224 -25.83 -11.72 13.20
N GLY A 225 -26.63 -11.30 14.19
CA GLY A 225 -26.68 -11.92 15.52
C GLY A 225 -25.36 -11.82 16.27
N ILE A 226 -24.71 -10.64 16.20
CA ILE A 226 -23.48 -10.28 16.93
C ILE A 226 -23.76 -9.04 17.79
N ASN A 227 -22.83 -8.69 18.67
CA ASN A 227 -22.94 -7.47 19.46
C ASN A 227 -22.63 -6.21 18.62
N GLN A 228 -22.99 -5.04 19.11
CA GLN A 228 -22.64 -3.74 18.55
C GLN A 228 -21.17 -3.44 18.90
N ALA A 229 -20.23 -4.11 18.19
CA ALA A 229 -18.80 -3.89 18.37
C ALA A 229 -18.41 -2.45 18.05
N HIS A 230 -17.37 -1.94 18.70
CA HIS A 230 -16.76 -0.67 18.33
C HIS A 230 -16.19 -0.70 16.92
N PHE A 231 -16.13 0.44 16.27
CA PHE A 231 -15.42 0.63 15.02
C PHE A 231 -14.30 1.65 15.21
N ALA A 232 -13.09 1.30 14.85
CA ALA A 232 -11.91 2.14 14.99
C ALA A 232 -11.41 2.67 13.65
N ALA A 233 -10.99 3.93 13.63
CA ALA A 233 -10.05 4.41 12.61
C ALA A 233 -8.71 3.74 12.87
N VAL A 234 -8.24 2.97 11.90
CA VAL A 234 -6.92 2.34 11.89
C VAL A 234 -6.04 3.06 10.88
N GLY A 235 -4.83 2.61 10.60
CA GLY A 235 -4.14 3.06 9.40
C GLY A 235 -4.92 2.55 8.19
N THR A 236 -5.86 3.33 7.69
CA THR A 236 -6.80 2.86 6.67
C THR A 236 -6.16 2.68 5.29
N HIS A 237 -4.98 3.27 5.06
CA HIS A 237 -4.08 2.83 3.99
C HIS A 237 -3.29 1.61 4.46
N ASP A 238 -3.47 0.46 3.81
CA ASP A 238 -2.86 -0.84 4.15
C ASP A 238 -1.36 -0.75 4.46
N THR A 239 -0.63 0.06 3.67
CA THR A 239 0.79 0.32 3.91
C THR A 239 1.04 1.08 5.21
N ALA A 240 0.14 1.97 5.66
CA ALA A 240 0.30 2.65 6.94
C ALA A 240 0.17 1.67 8.10
N SER A 241 -0.80 0.76 8.03
CA SER A 241 -0.95 -0.33 8.97
C SER A 241 0.27 -1.27 8.94
N ALA A 242 0.75 -1.65 7.75
CA ALA A 242 1.92 -2.52 7.61
C ALA A 242 3.19 -1.89 8.22
N VAL A 243 3.42 -0.60 8.01
CA VAL A 243 4.58 0.12 8.58
C VAL A 243 4.48 0.25 10.09
N ALA A 244 3.28 0.44 10.64
CA ALA A 244 3.06 0.45 12.08
C ALA A 244 3.50 -0.86 12.75
N ALA A 245 3.30 -1.98 12.07
CA ALA A 245 3.65 -3.33 12.53
C ALA A 245 5.15 -3.69 12.35
N ILE A 246 5.99 -2.77 11.90
CA ILE A 246 7.42 -3.04 11.78
C ILE A 246 8.04 -3.19 13.18
N PRO A 247 8.74 -4.31 13.47
CA PRO A 247 9.35 -4.54 14.77
C PRO A 247 10.65 -3.76 14.99
N GLY A 248 11.03 -2.89 14.03
CA GLY A 248 12.28 -2.15 14.00
C GLY A 248 12.48 -1.22 15.19
N THR A 249 13.75 -1.00 15.53
CA THR A 249 14.23 -0.05 16.55
C THR A 249 15.34 0.81 15.97
N GLY A 250 15.51 2.04 16.45
CA GLY A 250 16.56 2.94 15.97
C GLY A 250 16.30 3.50 14.58
N SER A 251 17.37 3.73 13.81
CA SER A 251 17.30 4.27 12.45
C SER A 251 17.10 3.15 11.43
N PHE A 252 15.91 3.03 10.90
CA PHE A 252 15.59 2.02 9.89
C PHE A 252 14.83 2.60 8.69
N ALA A 253 15.00 1.95 7.55
CA ALA A 253 14.09 2.06 6.41
C ALA A 253 13.09 0.89 6.43
N PHE A 254 11.99 1.07 5.73
CA PHE A 254 11.01 -0.01 5.52
C PHE A 254 10.82 -0.31 4.04
N CYS A 255 10.42 -1.54 3.76
CA CYS A 255 9.90 -1.95 2.47
C CYS A 255 8.63 -2.79 2.69
N SER A 256 7.46 -2.24 2.37
CA SER A 256 6.25 -3.04 2.26
C SER A 256 6.28 -3.74 0.90
N SER A 257 6.67 -5.02 0.90
CA SER A 257 6.97 -5.78 -0.31
C SER A 257 5.83 -6.70 -0.71
N GLY A 258 5.19 -6.37 -1.80
CA GLY A 258 4.11 -7.12 -2.44
C GLY A 258 4.18 -6.98 -3.95
N THR A 259 3.05 -6.84 -4.62
CA THR A 259 2.98 -6.49 -6.05
C THR A 259 3.76 -5.21 -6.32
N TRP A 260 3.52 -4.18 -5.52
CA TRP A 260 4.37 -3.01 -5.37
C TRP A 260 5.34 -3.20 -4.21
N SER A 261 6.45 -2.46 -4.24
CA SER A 261 7.35 -2.28 -3.10
C SER A 261 7.33 -0.80 -2.70
N LEU A 262 6.72 -0.52 -1.55
CA LEU A 262 6.72 0.82 -1.00
C LEU A 262 7.93 0.95 -0.07
N PHE A 263 8.95 1.65 -0.53
CA PHE A 263 10.24 1.77 0.14
C PHE A 263 10.40 3.16 0.76
N GLY A 264 10.59 3.27 2.06
CA GLY A 264 10.60 4.57 2.73
C GLY A 264 11.17 4.57 4.14
N VAL A 265 10.96 5.70 4.80
CA VAL A 265 11.31 5.94 6.21
C VAL A 265 10.16 6.64 6.92
N GLU A 266 10.16 6.67 8.25
CA GLU A 266 9.23 7.48 9.03
C GLU A 266 9.89 8.80 9.43
N THR A 267 9.10 9.89 9.44
CA THR A 267 9.50 11.23 9.88
C THR A 267 8.34 11.91 10.60
N ASP A 268 8.66 12.80 11.54
CA ASP A 268 7.63 13.58 12.24
C ASP A 268 7.02 14.67 11.33
N GLU A 269 7.84 15.25 10.47
CA GLU A 269 7.45 16.32 9.53
C GLU A 269 7.64 15.87 8.07
N PRO A 270 6.84 16.41 7.14
CA PRO A 270 6.98 16.10 5.72
C PRO A 270 8.25 16.72 5.14
N ILE A 271 8.85 16.07 4.15
CA ILE A 271 10.02 16.58 3.46
C ILE A 271 9.61 17.12 2.08
N LEU A 272 9.37 18.44 2.00
CA LEU A 272 8.80 19.12 0.84
C LEU A 272 9.89 19.79 -0.06
N THR A 273 11.04 19.17 -0.21
CA THR A 273 12.15 19.72 -1.02
C THR A 273 12.05 19.35 -2.49
N ASP A 274 12.65 20.16 -3.35
CA ASP A 274 12.75 19.87 -4.79
C ASP A 274 13.41 18.50 -5.04
N ARG A 275 14.41 18.11 -4.22
CA ARG A 275 15.08 16.83 -4.33
C ARG A 275 14.12 15.65 -4.13
N VAL A 276 13.22 15.75 -3.16
CA VAL A 276 12.20 14.71 -2.89
C VAL A 276 11.19 14.64 -4.03
N ARG A 277 10.75 15.80 -4.53
CA ARG A 277 9.87 15.90 -5.71
C ARG A 277 10.51 15.26 -6.95
N ASP A 278 11.75 15.66 -7.27
CA ASP A 278 12.42 15.23 -8.50
C ASP A 278 12.76 13.72 -8.49
N ALA A 279 12.98 13.14 -7.30
CA ALA A 279 13.12 11.70 -7.10
C ALA A 279 11.76 10.96 -7.02
N ASN A 280 10.66 11.71 -7.10
CA ASN A 280 9.27 11.21 -7.03
C ASN A 280 8.99 10.38 -5.78
N PHE A 281 9.34 10.91 -4.59
CA PHE A 281 8.95 10.37 -3.30
C PHE A 281 7.66 11.02 -2.80
N SER A 282 6.80 10.24 -2.17
CA SER A 282 5.58 10.69 -1.50
C SER A 282 5.80 10.89 0.00
N ASN A 283 5.15 11.88 0.61
CA ASN A 283 5.07 12.04 2.07
C ASN A 283 3.68 11.59 2.55
N GLU A 284 3.46 10.28 2.61
CA GLU A 284 2.17 9.73 3.09
C GLU A 284 2.11 9.68 4.62
N GLY A 285 0.90 9.65 5.17
CA GLY A 285 0.66 9.67 6.61
C GLY A 285 1.05 8.38 7.35
N THR A 286 1.56 8.51 8.59
CA THR A 286 1.68 7.39 9.54
C THR A 286 0.48 7.36 10.49
N ILE A 287 0.23 6.24 11.16
CA ILE A 287 -0.86 6.12 12.13
C ILE A 287 -0.71 7.09 13.32
N GLN A 288 0.50 7.54 13.62
CA GLN A 288 0.79 8.52 14.69
C GLN A 288 0.53 9.97 14.26
N GLY A 289 0.27 10.21 12.96
CA GLY A 289 0.10 11.55 12.40
C GLY A 289 1.38 12.23 11.93
N GLY A 290 2.49 11.51 11.89
CA GLY A 290 3.71 11.86 11.14
C GLY A 290 3.62 11.45 9.68
N PHE A 291 4.76 11.33 9.00
CA PHE A 291 4.84 11.07 7.57
C PHE A 291 5.73 9.86 7.26
N ARG A 292 5.52 9.33 6.09
CA ARG A 292 6.33 8.28 5.47
C ARG A 292 6.84 8.77 4.12
N PRO A 293 7.97 9.48 4.07
CA PRO A 293 8.67 9.68 2.81
C PRO A 293 8.96 8.32 2.18
N LEU A 294 8.30 8.00 1.07
CA LEU A 294 8.40 6.70 0.40
C LEU A 294 8.38 6.82 -1.11
N LYS A 295 8.93 5.82 -1.76
CA LYS A 295 8.86 5.61 -3.20
C LYS A 295 8.11 4.34 -3.52
N ASN A 296 7.17 4.45 -4.44
CA ASN A 296 6.55 3.30 -5.09
C ASN A 296 7.54 2.74 -6.13
N ILE A 297 7.94 1.50 -5.95
CA ILE A 297 8.80 0.76 -6.87
C ILE A 297 7.98 -0.42 -7.39
N MET A 298 8.09 -0.70 -8.69
CA MET A 298 7.51 -1.92 -9.25
C MET A 298 8.16 -3.13 -8.58
N GLY A 299 7.39 -3.82 -7.74
CA GLY A 299 7.90 -4.89 -6.89
C GLY A 299 7.83 -6.28 -7.52
N LEU A 300 7.22 -7.21 -6.78
CA LEU A 300 7.06 -8.60 -7.24
C LEU A 300 6.08 -8.76 -8.41
N TRP A 301 5.44 -7.69 -8.86
CA TRP A 301 4.63 -7.67 -10.07
C TRP A 301 5.35 -8.27 -11.28
N LEU A 302 6.62 -7.93 -11.47
CA LEU A 302 7.42 -8.44 -12.59
C LEU A 302 7.46 -9.95 -12.62
N ILE A 303 7.81 -10.58 -11.52
CA ILE A 303 7.89 -12.05 -11.43
C ILE A 303 6.50 -12.71 -11.44
N GLN A 304 5.47 -12.02 -10.90
CA GLN A 304 4.08 -12.49 -10.96
C GLN A 304 3.58 -12.56 -12.40
N GLU A 305 3.85 -11.53 -13.20
CA GLU A 305 3.49 -11.50 -14.63
C GLU A 305 4.29 -12.53 -15.44
N CYS A 306 5.60 -12.68 -15.20
CA CYS A 306 6.39 -13.73 -15.83
C CYS A 306 5.80 -15.11 -15.50
N ARG A 307 5.40 -15.36 -14.25
CA ARG A 307 4.77 -16.63 -13.87
C ARG A 307 3.45 -16.85 -14.62
N ARG A 308 2.64 -15.80 -14.82
CA ARG A 308 1.42 -15.88 -15.65
C ARG A 308 1.72 -16.21 -17.11
N ASP A 309 2.79 -15.62 -17.66
CA ASP A 309 3.24 -15.92 -19.03
C ASP A 309 3.68 -17.38 -19.14
N TRP A 310 4.45 -17.90 -18.18
CA TRP A 310 4.86 -19.31 -18.15
C TRP A 310 3.68 -20.26 -17.99
N GLN A 311 2.70 -19.92 -17.15
CA GLN A 311 1.46 -20.69 -17.01
C GLN A 311 0.67 -20.77 -18.32
N LYS A 312 0.54 -19.66 -19.04
CA LYS A 312 -0.10 -19.64 -20.38
C LYS A 312 0.67 -20.50 -21.39
N ALA A 313 1.99 -20.60 -21.25
CA ALA A 313 2.85 -21.47 -22.04
C ALA A 313 2.86 -22.94 -21.55
N GLY A 314 2.03 -23.30 -20.58
CA GLY A 314 1.89 -24.67 -20.07
C GLY A 314 2.89 -25.06 -18.96
N GLN A 315 3.66 -24.10 -18.43
CA GLN A 315 4.61 -24.34 -17.35
C GLN A 315 4.01 -23.92 -16.01
N ASN A 316 3.54 -24.86 -15.20
CA ASN A 316 2.98 -24.63 -13.89
C ASN A 316 4.07 -24.66 -12.80
N LEU A 317 4.79 -23.55 -12.66
CA LEU A 317 5.86 -23.39 -11.68
C LEU A 317 5.33 -22.89 -10.34
N SER A 318 5.76 -23.52 -9.25
CA SER A 318 5.59 -22.99 -7.91
C SER A 318 6.57 -21.82 -7.65
N TRP A 319 6.32 -21.02 -6.63
CA TRP A 319 7.26 -19.96 -6.24
C TRP A 319 8.63 -20.51 -5.84
N ASN A 320 8.66 -21.69 -5.20
CA ASN A 320 9.91 -22.37 -4.85
C ASN A 320 10.68 -22.83 -6.09
N ASP A 321 10.00 -23.38 -7.10
CA ASP A 321 10.65 -23.80 -8.34
C ASP A 321 11.37 -22.61 -9.02
N ILE A 322 10.69 -21.47 -9.09
CA ILE A 322 11.24 -20.23 -9.68
C ILE A 322 12.48 -19.77 -8.89
N VAL A 323 12.43 -19.78 -7.56
CA VAL A 323 13.58 -19.41 -6.71
C VAL A 323 14.75 -20.39 -6.89
N GLU A 324 14.49 -21.69 -6.93
CA GLU A 324 15.55 -22.69 -7.12
C GLU A 324 16.19 -22.58 -8.51
N GLU A 325 15.43 -22.29 -9.55
CA GLU A 325 15.98 -22.01 -10.88
C GLU A 325 16.81 -20.70 -10.89
N ALA A 326 16.36 -19.65 -10.19
CA ALA A 326 17.11 -18.41 -10.06
C ALA A 326 18.47 -18.61 -9.37
N LYS A 327 18.56 -19.49 -8.36
CA LYS A 327 19.84 -19.81 -7.68
C LYS A 327 20.87 -20.44 -8.61
N LYS A 328 20.43 -21.23 -9.60
CA LYS A 328 21.31 -21.91 -10.56
C LYS A 328 21.81 -20.99 -11.68
N ALA A 329 21.12 -19.87 -11.92
CA ALA A 329 21.47 -18.95 -13.00
C ALA A 329 22.74 -18.14 -12.67
N GLU A 330 23.46 -17.73 -13.73
CA GLU A 330 24.66 -16.90 -13.64
C GLU A 330 24.34 -15.54 -12.97
N PRO A 331 25.12 -15.14 -11.94
CA PRO A 331 24.95 -13.85 -11.27
C PRO A 331 25.18 -12.67 -12.22
N PHE A 332 24.39 -11.60 -12.03
CA PHE A 332 24.54 -10.29 -12.70
C PHE A 332 24.62 -10.33 -14.23
N ARG A 333 24.12 -11.40 -14.83
CA ARG A 333 24.12 -11.57 -16.29
C ARG A 333 23.37 -10.43 -16.99
N SER A 334 22.21 -10.04 -16.47
CA SER A 334 21.36 -8.99 -17.02
C SER A 334 20.73 -8.19 -15.89
N ILE A 335 20.73 -6.87 -16.02
CA ILE A 335 20.15 -5.93 -15.03
C ILE A 335 19.13 -5.05 -15.75
N ILE A 336 17.97 -4.83 -15.15
CA ILE A 336 16.89 -3.98 -15.66
C ILE A 336 16.54 -2.90 -14.65
N ASP A 337 15.93 -1.78 -15.08
CA ASP A 337 15.24 -0.91 -14.15
C ASP A 337 13.82 -1.45 -13.91
N PRO A 338 13.47 -1.88 -12.68
CA PRO A 338 12.11 -2.35 -12.39
C PRO A 338 11.02 -1.35 -12.73
N ASP A 339 11.31 -0.04 -12.66
CA ASP A 339 10.37 1.04 -12.95
C ASP A 339 10.32 1.44 -14.44
N TYR A 340 10.88 0.64 -15.34
CA TYR A 340 10.78 0.90 -16.78
C TYR A 340 9.31 0.92 -17.23
N GLY A 341 8.91 1.98 -17.94
CA GLY A 341 7.50 2.28 -18.24
C GLY A 341 6.70 1.14 -18.86
N GLU A 342 7.29 0.34 -19.76
CA GLU A 342 6.62 -0.78 -20.40
C GLU A 342 6.20 -1.90 -19.43
N PHE A 343 6.79 -1.95 -18.23
CA PHE A 343 6.48 -2.96 -17.21
C PHE A 343 5.20 -2.69 -16.44
N PHE A 344 4.67 -1.48 -16.49
CA PHE A 344 3.39 -1.12 -15.82
C PHE A 344 2.21 -1.90 -16.40
N ALA A 345 2.20 -2.12 -17.70
CA ALA A 345 1.17 -2.91 -18.36
C ALA A 345 1.46 -4.41 -18.22
N GLY A 346 0.50 -5.18 -17.74
CA GLY A 346 0.58 -6.63 -17.67
C GLY A 346 0.69 -7.32 -19.03
N GLY A 347 1.02 -8.60 -18.99
CA GLY A 347 1.15 -9.49 -20.17
C GLY A 347 2.44 -9.34 -20.93
N ARG A 348 2.93 -10.47 -21.46
CA ARG A 348 4.18 -10.59 -22.22
C ARG A 348 5.40 -10.02 -21.47
N MET A 349 5.43 -10.18 -20.15
CA MET A 349 6.46 -9.58 -19.29
C MET A 349 7.83 -10.17 -19.61
N VAL A 350 7.89 -11.46 -19.87
CA VAL A 350 9.12 -12.15 -20.31
C VAL A 350 9.71 -11.48 -21.56
N GLU A 351 8.88 -11.22 -22.57
CA GLU A 351 9.33 -10.60 -23.81
C GLU A 351 9.76 -9.14 -23.60
N LYS A 352 9.07 -8.39 -22.75
CA LYS A 352 9.42 -7.00 -22.41
C LYS A 352 10.79 -6.93 -21.72
N ILE A 353 11.06 -7.80 -20.76
CA ILE A 353 12.38 -7.89 -20.10
C ILE A 353 13.47 -8.23 -21.11
N GLN A 354 13.22 -9.19 -21.98
CA GLN A 354 14.15 -9.56 -23.05
C GLN A 354 14.40 -8.42 -24.04
N ALA A 355 13.35 -7.66 -24.39
CA ALA A 355 13.46 -6.49 -25.28
C ALA A 355 14.35 -5.42 -24.64
N LEU A 356 14.11 -5.06 -23.37
CA LEU A 356 14.93 -4.08 -22.65
C LEU A 356 16.41 -4.52 -22.57
N CYS A 357 16.68 -5.81 -22.33
CA CYS A 357 18.06 -6.33 -22.34
C CYS A 357 18.72 -6.19 -23.71
N ARG A 358 17.99 -6.39 -24.82
CA ARG A 358 18.52 -6.14 -26.18
C ARG A 358 18.81 -4.65 -26.42
N GLU A 359 17.86 -3.77 -26.04
CA GLU A 359 18.00 -2.32 -26.18
C GLU A 359 19.20 -1.76 -25.41
N THR A 360 19.49 -2.36 -24.25
CA THR A 360 20.62 -1.97 -23.40
C THR A 360 21.91 -2.76 -23.69
N ASN A 361 21.96 -3.51 -24.80
CA ASN A 361 23.09 -4.32 -25.22
C ASN A 361 23.60 -5.30 -24.14
N GLN A 362 22.68 -5.95 -23.43
CA GLN A 362 22.97 -6.94 -22.41
C GLN A 362 22.69 -8.36 -22.92
N PRO A 363 23.30 -9.40 -22.31
CA PRO A 363 22.90 -10.77 -22.55
C PRO A 363 21.41 -10.96 -22.28
N VAL A 364 20.68 -11.54 -23.23
CA VAL A 364 19.23 -11.76 -23.09
C VAL A 364 18.97 -12.93 -22.14
N PRO A 365 18.15 -12.77 -21.10
CA PRO A 365 17.79 -13.88 -20.24
C PRO A 365 16.73 -14.76 -20.96
N GLU A 366 17.01 -16.08 -21.07
CA GLU A 366 16.19 -17.01 -21.85
C GLU A 366 15.45 -18.02 -20.97
N THR A 367 16.09 -18.47 -19.88
CA THR A 367 15.49 -19.47 -18.98
C THR A 367 14.72 -18.83 -17.85
N VAL A 368 13.81 -19.59 -17.22
CA VAL A 368 13.08 -19.17 -16.02
C VAL A 368 14.04 -18.63 -14.94
N GLY A 369 15.15 -19.36 -14.71
CA GLY A 369 16.14 -18.97 -13.71
C GLY A 369 16.84 -17.66 -14.05
N GLN A 370 17.25 -17.46 -15.32
CA GLN A 370 17.90 -16.22 -15.76
C GLN A 370 16.97 -15.01 -15.64
N ILE A 371 15.69 -15.15 -16.02
CA ILE A 371 14.69 -14.10 -15.91
C ILE A 371 14.41 -13.77 -14.45
N ALA A 372 14.15 -14.78 -13.62
CA ALA A 372 13.87 -14.60 -12.21
C ALA A 372 15.05 -13.95 -11.46
N ARG A 373 16.28 -14.39 -11.74
CA ARG A 373 17.48 -13.83 -11.16
C ARG A 373 17.70 -12.37 -11.58
N CYS A 374 17.55 -12.08 -12.87
CA CYS A 374 17.58 -10.71 -13.40
C CYS A 374 16.61 -9.79 -12.62
N ILE A 375 15.36 -10.23 -12.40
CA ILE A 375 14.37 -9.47 -11.64
C ILE A 375 14.82 -9.28 -10.18
N TYR A 376 15.24 -10.33 -9.48
CA TYR A 376 15.58 -10.26 -8.06
C TYR A 376 16.83 -9.40 -7.81
N GLU A 377 17.87 -9.54 -8.61
CA GLU A 377 19.08 -8.71 -8.53
C GLU A 377 18.74 -7.24 -8.84
N SER A 378 17.92 -6.98 -9.84
CA SER A 378 17.49 -5.63 -10.22
C SER A 378 16.64 -4.97 -9.15
N LEU A 379 15.72 -5.71 -8.49
CA LEU A 379 14.96 -5.21 -7.35
C LEU A 379 15.88 -4.85 -6.18
N ALA A 380 16.85 -5.71 -5.85
CA ALA A 380 17.81 -5.44 -4.78
C ALA A 380 18.63 -4.17 -5.06
N LEU A 381 19.07 -3.96 -6.29
CA LEU A 381 19.77 -2.75 -6.72
C LEU A 381 18.88 -1.50 -6.68
N LYS A 382 17.61 -1.63 -7.06
CA LYS A 382 16.65 -0.53 -6.99
C LYS A 382 16.35 -0.11 -5.54
N TYR A 383 16.29 -1.08 -4.63
CA TYR A 383 16.14 -0.79 -3.19
C TYR A 383 17.38 -0.10 -2.62
N ARG A 384 18.60 -0.46 -3.08
CA ARG A 384 19.82 0.28 -2.77
C ARG A 384 19.72 1.73 -3.24
N TRP A 385 19.30 1.95 -4.49
CA TRP A 385 19.10 3.29 -5.02
C TRP A 385 18.13 4.12 -4.15
N ALA A 386 17.01 3.51 -3.77
CA ALA A 386 16.03 4.20 -2.94
C ALA A 386 16.55 4.50 -1.54
N LEU A 387 17.32 3.58 -0.94
CA LEU A 387 17.95 3.77 0.37
C LEU A 387 18.94 4.94 0.34
N GLU A 388 19.83 4.97 -0.65
CA GLU A 388 20.82 6.06 -0.81
C GLU A 388 20.12 7.41 -0.99
N ARG A 389 19.03 7.48 -1.78
CA ARG A 389 18.23 8.73 -1.93
C ARG A 389 17.62 9.15 -0.60
N LEU A 390 17.10 8.22 0.20
CA LEU A 390 16.54 8.52 1.52
C LEU A 390 17.61 8.99 2.51
N GLU A 391 18.81 8.41 2.49
CA GLU A 391 19.95 8.86 3.29
C GLU A 391 20.36 10.29 2.92
N GLU A 392 20.43 10.61 1.61
CA GLU A 392 20.68 11.97 1.13
C GLU A 392 19.59 12.97 1.56
N ILE A 393 18.32 12.56 1.52
CA ILE A 393 17.16 13.37 1.91
C ILE A 393 17.18 13.63 3.42
N LYS A 394 17.46 12.61 4.23
CA LYS A 394 17.52 12.72 5.70
C LYS A 394 18.81 13.34 6.21
N GLY A 395 19.89 13.33 5.41
CA GLY A 395 21.23 13.76 5.82
C GLY A 395 21.88 12.84 6.87
N GLN A 396 21.41 11.59 6.99
CA GLN A 396 21.95 10.60 7.93
C GLN A 396 21.87 9.19 7.37
N ARG A 397 22.79 8.35 7.82
CA ARG A 397 22.82 6.92 7.49
C ARG A 397 21.61 6.20 8.11
N ILE A 398 21.12 5.20 7.40
CA ILE A 398 20.06 4.29 7.84
C ILE A 398 20.72 2.94 8.15
N ASP A 399 20.52 2.42 9.36
CA ASP A 399 21.30 1.27 9.85
C ASP A 399 20.75 -0.07 9.36
N THR A 400 19.43 -0.19 9.21
CA THR A 400 18.75 -1.44 8.85
C THR A 400 17.61 -1.21 7.87
N LEU A 401 17.26 -2.24 7.13
CA LEU A 401 16.03 -2.27 6.33
C LEU A 401 15.08 -3.32 6.90
N ASN A 402 13.84 -2.92 7.15
CA ASN A 402 12.77 -3.83 7.54
C ASN A 402 11.85 -4.12 6.34
N ILE A 403 11.71 -5.39 5.98
CA ILE A 403 10.80 -5.83 4.92
C ILE A 403 9.58 -6.49 5.56
N VAL A 404 8.39 -6.03 5.20
CA VAL A 404 7.09 -6.58 5.63
C VAL A 404 6.27 -7.01 4.43
N GLY A 405 5.25 -7.82 4.66
CA GLY A 405 4.37 -8.32 3.59
C GLY A 405 4.88 -9.59 2.92
N GLY A 406 4.25 -9.97 1.81
CA GLY A 406 4.51 -11.25 1.12
C GLY A 406 5.95 -11.45 0.65
N GLY A 407 6.68 -10.36 0.37
CA GLY A 407 8.10 -10.41 -0.03
C GLY A 407 9.03 -11.01 1.03
N CYS A 408 8.63 -11.02 2.32
CA CYS A 408 9.38 -11.67 3.39
C CYS A 408 9.67 -13.15 3.10
N GLN A 409 8.81 -13.80 2.32
CA GLN A 409 8.93 -15.24 2.04
C GLN A 409 10.02 -15.56 1.00
N ASN A 410 10.46 -14.59 0.20
CA ASN A 410 11.52 -14.80 -0.78
C ASN A 410 12.91 -14.61 -0.17
N LYS A 411 13.43 -15.68 0.43
CA LYS A 411 14.73 -15.66 1.12
C LYS A 411 15.91 -15.26 0.20
N LEU A 412 15.85 -15.63 -1.09
CA LEU A 412 16.90 -15.28 -2.05
C LEU A 412 16.92 -13.77 -2.32
N LEU A 413 15.75 -13.18 -2.59
CA LEU A 413 15.65 -11.73 -2.77
C LEU A 413 16.10 -10.98 -1.51
N ASN A 414 15.65 -11.42 -0.32
CA ASN A 414 16.00 -10.76 0.94
C ASN A 414 17.51 -10.76 1.20
N GLN A 415 18.22 -11.87 0.86
CA GLN A 415 19.68 -11.91 0.94
C GLN A 415 20.32 -10.99 -0.12
N PHE A 416 19.83 -10.99 -1.36
CA PHE A 416 20.32 -10.07 -2.40
C PHE A 416 20.14 -8.61 -2.00
N VAL A 417 19.03 -8.30 -1.33
CA VAL A 417 18.81 -6.95 -0.80
C VAL A 417 19.86 -6.60 0.26
N ALA A 418 20.08 -7.48 1.25
CA ALA A 418 21.10 -7.25 2.29
C ALA A 418 22.49 -7.03 1.66
N ASP A 419 22.87 -7.90 0.71
CA ASP A 419 24.15 -7.83 0.01
C ASP A 419 24.28 -6.52 -0.82
N SER A 420 23.21 -6.12 -1.50
CA SER A 420 23.19 -4.91 -2.34
C SER A 420 23.29 -3.61 -1.54
N ILE A 421 22.54 -3.51 -0.42
CA ILE A 421 22.51 -2.30 0.41
C ILE A 421 23.63 -2.23 1.44
N ASP A 422 24.38 -3.30 1.62
CA ASP A 422 25.43 -3.43 2.63
C ASP A 422 24.94 -3.09 4.06
N ARG A 423 23.75 -3.61 4.40
CA ARG A 423 23.07 -3.44 5.70
C ARG A 423 22.29 -4.70 6.06
N PRO A 424 22.09 -4.95 7.37
CA PRO A 424 21.18 -6.01 7.80
C PRO A 424 19.75 -5.76 7.29
N VAL A 425 19.12 -6.83 6.81
CA VAL A 425 17.69 -6.84 6.42
C VAL A 425 16.93 -7.71 7.41
N ILE A 426 15.91 -7.13 8.03
CA ILE A 426 15.01 -7.81 8.97
C ILE A 426 13.68 -8.03 8.24
N THR A 427 13.18 -9.26 8.21
CA THR A 427 11.95 -9.60 7.51
C THR A 427 10.87 -10.09 8.46
N GLY A 428 9.65 -9.59 8.28
CA GLY A 428 8.46 -9.90 9.08
C GLY A 428 7.89 -8.66 9.79
N PRO A 429 6.62 -8.70 10.16
CA PRO A 429 5.64 -9.78 9.91
C PRO A 429 5.20 -9.89 8.43
N ILE A 430 4.81 -11.10 8.03
CA ILE A 430 4.25 -11.35 6.69
C ILE A 430 2.90 -10.65 6.54
N GLU A 431 2.09 -10.71 7.58
CA GLU A 431 0.74 -10.12 7.66
C GLU A 431 0.78 -8.71 8.27
N GLY A 432 1.71 -7.87 7.80
CA GLY A 432 1.98 -6.55 8.38
C GLY A 432 0.76 -5.64 8.45
N ALA A 433 -0.03 -5.54 7.37
CA ALA A 433 -1.24 -4.71 7.35
C ALA A 433 -2.27 -5.17 8.38
N ALA A 434 -2.56 -6.47 8.42
CA ALA A 434 -3.53 -7.03 9.34
C ALA A 434 -3.13 -6.82 10.82
N ILE A 435 -1.89 -7.11 11.19
CA ILE A 435 -1.46 -6.93 12.59
C ILE A 435 -1.41 -5.45 12.99
N GLY A 436 -0.99 -4.57 12.07
CA GLY A 436 -1.02 -3.12 12.30
C GLY A 436 -2.44 -2.59 12.48
N ASN A 437 -3.38 -3.05 11.67
CA ASN A 437 -4.81 -2.75 11.81
C ASN A 437 -5.34 -3.20 13.19
N LEU A 438 -5.10 -4.47 13.55
CA LEU A 438 -5.53 -5.03 14.84
C LEU A 438 -4.97 -4.26 16.04
N LEU A 439 -3.69 -3.91 16.01
CA LEU A 439 -3.06 -3.19 17.11
C LEU A 439 -3.47 -1.71 17.14
N ALA A 440 -3.80 -1.08 16.01
CA ALA A 440 -4.43 0.23 15.98
C ALA A 440 -5.84 0.22 16.61
N GLN A 441 -6.60 -0.90 16.48
CA GLN A 441 -7.86 -1.08 17.22
C GLN A 441 -7.61 -1.16 18.74
N ALA A 442 -6.56 -1.86 19.19
CA ALA A 442 -6.17 -1.91 20.59
C ALA A 442 -5.77 -0.52 21.12
N MET A 443 -5.11 0.30 20.28
CA MET A 443 -4.85 1.71 20.61
C MET A 443 -6.17 2.51 20.77
N ALA A 444 -7.13 2.33 19.88
CA ALA A 444 -8.44 2.99 19.96
C ALA A 444 -9.22 2.60 21.21
N LEU A 445 -9.04 1.38 21.70
CA LEU A 445 -9.64 0.90 22.96
C LEU A 445 -8.85 1.33 24.21
N GLY A 446 -7.67 1.94 24.05
CA GLY A 446 -6.82 2.41 25.14
C GLY A 446 -5.94 1.32 25.78
N ASP A 447 -5.86 0.15 25.19
CA ASP A 447 -5.03 -0.95 25.68
C ASP A 447 -3.54 -0.77 25.29
N ILE A 448 -3.23 0.01 24.25
CA ILE A 448 -1.91 0.42 23.79
C ILE A 448 -1.90 1.94 23.65
N THR A 449 -0.83 2.60 24.16
CA THR A 449 -0.78 4.06 24.20
C THR A 449 0.33 4.66 23.33
N THR A 450 1.35 3.87 23.01
CA THR A 450 2.52 4.33 22.23
C THR A 450 2.85 3.37 21.08
N MET A 451 3.57 3.86 20.09
CA MET A 451 4.09 3.01 19.00
C MET A 451 5.14 2.01 19.48
N ASP A 452 5.91 2.34 20.50
CA ASP A 452 6.90 1.39 21.04
C ASP A 452 6.22 0.21 21.74
N GLU A 453 5.12 0.46 22.47
CA GLU A 453 4.26 -0.61 22.99
C GLU A 453 3.69 -1.47 21.86
N LEU A 454 3.13 -0.85 20.81
CA LEU A 454 2.61 -1.57 19.63
C LEU A 454 3.70 -2.48 19.04
N ARG A 455 4.86 -1.93 18.72
CA ARG A 455 5.99 -2.67 18.14
C ARG A 455 6.54 -3.73 19.10
N THR A 456 6.43 -3.52 20.39
CA THR A 456 6.80 -4.53 21.40
C THR A 456 5.87 -5.73 21.35
N VAL A 457 4.56 -5.51 21.19
CA VAL A 457 3.59 -6.59 20.95
C VAL A 457 3.94 -7.37 19.69
N VAL A 458 4.26 -6.67 18.59
CA VAL A 458 4.67 -7.34 17.34
C VAL A 458 5.90 -8.20 17.55
N ARG A 459 6.96 -7.67 18.19
CA ARG A 459 8.20 -8.42 18.50
C ARG A 459 7.97 -9.68 19.35
N ARG A 460 6.96 -9.67 20.22
CA ARG A 460 6.59 -10.82 21.06
C ARG A 460 5.74 -11.84 20.33
N SER A 461 4.97 -11.39 19.34
CA SER A 461 3.95 -12.20 18.67
C SER A 461 4.43 -12.82 17.36
N GLU A 462 5.35 -12.15 16.65
CA GLU A 462 5.75 -12.51 15.30
C GLU A 462 7.24 -12.88 15.23
N ALA A 463 7.51 -13.96 14.50
CA ALA A 463 8.88 -14.34 14.19
C ALA A 463 9.47 -13.46 13.10
N VAL A 464 10.69 -12.99 13.31
CA VAL A 464 11.46 -12.25 12.32
C VAL A 464 12.70 -13.04 11.90
N SER A 465 13.18 -12.81 10.67
CA SER A 465 14.44 -13.35 10.19
C SER A 465 15.38 -12.21 9.84
N THR A 466 16.66 -12.36 10.14
CA THR A 466 17.70 -11.38 9.81
C THR A 466 18.62 -11.95 8.73
N TYR A 467 18.95 -11.11 7.76
CA TYR A 467 19.90 -11.39 6.68
C TYR A 467 21.05 -10.41 6.81
N GLU A 468 22.23 -10.95 7.12
CA GLU A 468 23.47 -10.15 7.18
C GLU A 468 24.07 -10.01 5.77
N PRO A 469 24.68 -8.87 5.44
CA PRO A 469 25.26 -8.66 4.12
C PRO A 469 26.53 -9.50 3.90
N HIS A 470 26.63 -10.10 2.70
CA HIS A 470 27.87 -10.70 2.20
C HIS A 470 28.56 -9.68 1.30
N HIS A 471 29.67 -9.13 1.75
CA HIS A 471 30.38 -8.10 1.00
C HIS A 471 31.04 -8.69 -0.26
N THR A 472 30.47 -8.43 -1.43
CA THR A 472 31.05 -8.80 -2.71
C THR A 472 31.11 -7.60 -3.66
N PRO A 473 32.24 -7.41 -4.38
CA PRO A 473 32.42 -6.26 -5.27
C PRO A 473 31.50 -6.26 -6.49
N GLU A 474 30.95 -7.42 -6.84
CA GLU A 474 30.05 -7.59 -7.98
C GLU A 474 28.77 -6.75 -7.85
N TRP A 475 28.26 -6.58 -6.63
CA TRP A 475 27.09 -5.71 -6.38
C TRP A 475 27.35 -4.26 -6.78
N GLU A 476 28.56 -3.74 -6.50
CA GLU A 476 28.90 -2.37 -6.90
C GLU A 476 28.95 -2.22 -8.42
N ALA A 477 29.58 -3.17 -9.13
CA ALA A 477 29.63 -3.15 -10.59
C ALA A 477 28.22 -3.22 -11.22
N ALA A 478 27.35 -4.08 -10.67
CA ALA A 478 25.97 -4.19 -11.11
C ALA A 478 25.16 -2.91 -10.80
N TYR A 479 25.41 -2.26 -9.67
CA TYR A 479 24.76 -1.01 -9.33
C TYR A 479 25.16 0.13 -10.27
N GLN A 480 26.44 0.27 -10.59
CA GLN A 480 26.89 1.26 -11.58
C GLN A 480 26.26 1.01 -12.96
N LYS A 481 26.07 -0.27 -13.31
CA LYS A 481 25.37 -0.65 -14.53
C LYS A 481 23.89 -0.22 -14.50
N LEU A 482 23.17 -0.43 -13.39
CA LEU A 482 21.79 0.07 -13.23
C LEU A 482 21.74 1.58 -13.41
N LEU A 483 22.63 2.34 -12.72
CA LEU A 483 22.67 3.80 -12.79
C LEU A 483 22.94 4.34 -14.19
N SER A 484 23.60 3.58 -15.05
CA SER A 484 23.94 4.01 -16.41
C SER A 484 22.74 4.13 -17.34
N PHE A 485 21.62 3.48 -17.03
CA PHE A 485 20.40 3.49 -17.84
C PHE A 485 19.11 3.79 -17.04
N SER A 486 19.19 3.87 -15.71
CA SER A 486 18.09 4.39 -14.89
C SER A 486 18.11 5.93 -14.92
N LYS A 487 16.99 6.54 -15.28
CA LYS A 487 16.82 7.99 -15.28
C LYS A 487 16.12 8.45 -14.02
#